data_297fd61f611be912e572fb22406e72d9
#
_entry.id   297fd61f611be912e572fb22406e72d9
#
_cell.length_a   1.000
_cell.length_b   1.000
_cell.length_c   1.000
_cell.angle_alpha   90.00
_cell.angle_beta   90.00
_cell.angle_gamma   90.00
#
_symmetry.space_group_name_H-M   'P 1'
#
loop_
_entity.id
_entity.type
_entity.pdbx_description
1 polymer ?
#
loop_
_entity_poly.entity_id
_entity_poly.type
_entity_poly.pdbx_seq_one_letter_code
_entity_poly.pdbx_strand_id
1 'polypeptide(L)'
;MNNKIFIIEDEEKIRRELSEFLNRYGYETSYSNDFENIVEISLESNPHIILLDINLPYYDGYYICREIRKKSNVPIIVVTSRNSEIDELMSMNLGADDFVTKPYNTQILLARISSLLRRTYQNIDLEVFEFNGLKYNMSTSEMEFNNNKIELTKNESRILYTLIKNKEKIVSRNELMKSLWQNDEFVDDNTLTVNINRLRKKLEEIGASDYLQTKRGQGYILIWAF
;
A
#
# COMPACT_ATOMS: atom_id res chain seq x y z
N MET A 1 16.47 4.23 3.91
CA MET A 1 17.11 3.28 2.97
C MET A 1 16.33 3.33 1.67
N ASN A 2 17.00 3.38 0.52
CA ASN A 2 16.31 3.31 -0.76
C ASN A 2 15.86 1.87 -1.04
N ASN A 3 14.61 1.67 -1.44
CA ASN A 3 14.15 0.35 -1.85
C ASN A 3 14.81 -0.06 -3.17
N LYS A 4 15.31 -1.31 -3.22
CA LYS A 4 15.97 -1.88 -4.39
C LYS A 4 14.96 -2.58 -5.29
N ILE A 5 15.00 -2.33 -6.57
CA ILE A 5 14.15 -2.96 -7.59
C ILE A 5 15.03 -3.70 -8.58
N PHE A 6 14.80 -5.00 -8.76
CA PHE A 6 15.43 -5.75 -9.83
C PHE A 6 14.50 -5.84 -11.04
N ILE A 7 15.02 -5.50 -12.23
CA ILE A 7 14.25 -5.47 -13.48
C ILE A 7 14.70 -6.63 -14.36
N ILE A 8 13.77 -7.52 -14.72
CA ILE A 8 13.95 -8.64 -15.65
C ILE A 8 13.17 -8.30 -16.91
N GLU A 9 13.84 -7.76 -17.89
CA GLU A 9 13.33 -7.26 -19.15
C GLU A 9 14.42 -7.43 -20.20
N ASP A 10 14.15 -8.06 -21.33
CA ASP A 10 15.16 -8.32 -22.38
C ASP A 10 15.36 -7.13 -23.31
N GLU A 11 14.33 -6.32 -23.53
CA GLU A 11 14.44 -5.13 -24.38
C GLU A 11 15.23 -4.02 -23.65
N GLU A 12 16.49 -3.81 -24.07
CA GLU A 12 17.42 -2.87 -23.43
C GLU A 12 16.84 -1.46 -23.31
N LYS A 13 16.11 -1.01 -24.34
CA LYS A 13 15.52 0.34 -24.33
C LYS A 13 14.48 0.47 -23.22
N ILE A 14 13.54 -0.48 -23.13
CA ILE A 14 12.48 -0.49 -22.10
C ILE A 14 13.11 -0.59 -20.71
N ARG A 15 14.05 -1.50 -20.53
CA ARG A 15 14.77 -1.72 -19.28
C ARG A 15 15.46 -0.44 -18.81
N ARG A 16 16.18 0.26 -19.69
CA ARG A 16 16.88 1.50 -19.37
C ARG A 16 15.90 2.63 -19.03
N GLU A 17 14.88 2.85 -19.85
CA GLU A 17 13.87 3.89 -19.60
C GLU A 17 13.15 3.68 -18.27
N LEU A 18 12.80 2.43 -17.95
CA LEU A 18 12.16 2.07 -16.69
C LEU A 18 13.10 2.29 -15.49
N SER A 19 14.36 1.88 -15.63
CA SER A 19 15.40 2.10 -14.62
C SER A 19 15.60 3.59 -14.33
N GLU A 20 15.80 4.42 -15.38
CA GLU A 20 15.95 5.87 -15.23
C GLU A 20 14.71 6.53 -14.61
N PHE A 21 13.52 6.06 -14.98
CA PHE A 21 12.27 6.54 -14.40
C PHE A 21 12.23 6.24 -12.89
N LEU A 22 12.44 4.97 -12.48
CA LEU A 22 12.38 4.56 -11.08
C LEU A 22 13.45 5.22 -10.22
N ASN A 23 14.67 5.37 -10.74
CA ASN A 23 15.75 6.08 -10.05
C ASN A 23 15.39 7.55 -9.74
N ARG A 24 14.69 8.24 -10.65
CA ARG A 24 14.20 9.62 -10.40
C ARG A 24 13.20 9.70 -9.24
N TYR A 25 12.50 8.59 -8.94
CA TYR A 25 11.57 8.51 -7.82
C TYR A 25 12.21 7.94 -6.54
N GLY A 26 13.56 7.83 -6.50
CA GLY A 26 14.29 7.46 -5.30
C GLY A 26 14.43 5.95 -5.07
N TYR A 27 14.13 5.11 -6.05
CA TYR A 27 14.45 3.69 -6.01
C TYR A 27 15.88 3.44 -6.48
N GLU A 28 16.49 2.37 -6.02
CA GLU A 28 17.76 1.84 -6.54
C GLU A 28 17.43 0.69 -7.49
N THR A 29 17.82 0.77 -8.75
CA THR A 29 17.48 -0.25 -9.74
C THR A 29 18.71 -1.06 -10.15
N SER A 30 18.52 -2.35 -10.38
CA SER A 30 19.51 -3.27 -10.96
C SER A 30 18.86 -4.20 -11.96
N TYR A 31 19.65 -4.76 -12.85
CA TYR A 31 19.26 -5.72 -13.87
C TYR A 31 20.46 -6.55 -14.34
N SER A 32 20.24 -7.60 -15.12
CA SER A 32 21.28 -8.40 -15.77
C SER A 32 20.93 -8.68 -17.22
N ASN A 33 21.95 -8.94 -18.05
CA ASN A 33 21.82 -9.49 -19.41
C ASN A 33 22.01 -11.01 -19.47
N ASP A 34 22.37 -11.63 -18.37
CA ASP A 34 22.49 -13.08 -18.25
C ASP A 34 21.13 -13.66 -17.85
N PHE A 35 20.34 -14.05 -18.87
CA PHE A 35 19.02 -14.62 -18.66
C PHE A 35 19.05 -16.12 -18.32
N GLU A 36 20.16 -16.81 -18.51
CA GLU A 36 20.31 -18.22 -18.13
C GLU A 36 20.35 -18.35 -16.60
N ASN A 37 21.05 -17.43 -15.92
CA ASN A 37 21.24 -17.43 -14.47
C ASN A 37 20.39 -16.35 -13.77
N ILE A 38 19.35 -15.82 -14.43
CA ILE A 38 18.62 -14.63 -13.98
C ILE A 38 17.95 -14.80 -12.61
N VAL A 39 17.53 -16.01 -12.27
CA VAL A 39 16.92 -16.33 -10.97
C VAL A 39 17.93 -16.10 -9.85
N GLU A 40 19.11 -16.68 -9.97
CA GLU A 40 20.20 -16.58 -9.01
C GLU A 40 20.66 -15.12 -8.87
N ILE A 41 20.97 -14.48 -10.00
CA ILE A 41 21.46 -13.09 -10.04
C ILE A 41 20.44 -12.13 -9.42
N SER A 42 19.16 -12.32 -9.72
CA SER A 42 18.10 -11.48 -9.16
C SER A 42 18.02 -11.59 -7.64
N LEU A 43 18.13 -12.79 -7.09
CA LEU A 43 18.06 -13.04 -5.65
C LEU A 43 19.34 -12.58 -4.92
N GLU A 44 20.52 -12.79 -5.51
CA GLU A 44 21.80 -12.32 -4.97
C GLU A 44 21.87 -10.79 -4.86
N SER A 45 21.18 -10.06 -5.73
CA SER A 45 21.09 -8.60 -5.63
C SER A 45 20.31 -8.11 -4.40
N ASN A 46 19.65 -9.03 -3.71
CA ASN A 46 18.80 -8.77 -2.53
C ASN A 46 17.78 -7.66 -2.76
N PRO A 47 16.90 -7.79 -3.77
CA PRO A 47 15.94 -6.76 -4.13
C PRO A 47 14.76 -6.75 -3.15
N HIS A 48 14.13 -5.58 -3.02
CA HIS A 48 12.87 -5.44 -2.29
C HIS A 48 11.65 -5.74 -3.18
N ILE A 49 11.82 -5.72 -4.50
CA ILE A 49 10.78 -6.07 -5.47
C ILE A 49 11.41 -6.44 -6.80
N ILE A 50 10.79 -7.35 -7.52
CA ILE A 50 11.19 -7.74 -8.87
C ILE A 50 10.10 -7.29 -9.86
N LEU A 51 10.49 -6.60 -10.93
CA LEU A 51 9.66 -6.36 -12.10
C LEU A 51 10.05 -7.39 -13.15
N LEU A 52 9.09 -8.19 -13.61
CA LEU A 52 9.35 -9.36 -14.44
C LEU A 52 8.52 -9.31 -15.74
N ASP A 53 9.16 -9.28 -16.90
CA ASP A 53 8.47 -9.59 -18.16
C ASP A 53 8.29 -11.10 -18.31
N ILE A 54 7.20 -11.48 -18.97
CA ILE A 54 6.92 -12.87 -19.33
C ILE A 54 7.64 -13.27 -20.62
N ASN A 55 7.75 -12.36 -21.59
CA ASN A 55 8.35 -12.62 -22.88
C ASN A 55 9.86 -12.42 -22.81
N LEU A 56 10.56 -13.45 -22.37
CA LEU A 56 12.02 -13.42 -22.22
C LEU A 56 12.69 -14.45 -23.12
N PRO A 57 13.96 -14.24 -23.53
CA PRO A 57 14.75 -15.26 -24.16
C PRO A 57 15.10 -16.37 -23.15
N TYR A 58 15.41 -17.55 -23.59
CA TYR A 58 15.78 -18.76 -22.84
C TYR A 58 14.64 -19.38 -22.02
N TYR A 59 14.07 -18.64 -21.04
CA TYR A 59 13.00 -19.13 -20.17
C TYR A 59 11.79 -18.22 -20.24
N ASP A 60 10.60 -18.80 -20.26
CA ASP A 60 9.36 -18.07 -20.08
C ASP A 60 9.34 -17.44 -18.67
N GLY A 61 8.91 -16.19 -18.55
CA GLY A 61 8.81 -15.49 -17.28
C GLY A 61 7.93 -16.19 -16.24
N TYR A 62 6.98 -17.02 -16.67
CA TYR A 62 6.22 -17.89 -15.77
C TYR A 62 7.10 -18.91 -15.04
N TYR A 63 8.05 -19.50 -15.78
CA TYR A 63 9.05 -20.39 -15.19
C TYR A 63 9.92 -19.64 -14.17
N ILE A 64 10.42 -18.46 -14.54
CA ILE A 64 11.26 -17.61 -13.68
C ILE A 64 10.50 -17.21 -12.40
N CYS A 65 9.25 -16.77 -12.53
CA CYS A 65 8.40 -16.43 -11.38
C CYS A 65 8.30 -17.59 -10.39
N ARG A 66 8.00 -18.79 -10.90
CA ARG A 66 7.91 -20.00 -10.08
C ARG A 66 9.23 -20.38 -9.41
N GLU A 67 10.36 -20.29 -10.13
CA GLU A 67 11.67 -20.63 -9.56
C GLU A 67 12.13 -19.63 -8.49
N ILE A 68 11.86 -18.33 -8.70
CA ILE A 68 12.07 -17.31 -7.66
C ILE A 68 11.22 -17.65 -6.44
N ARG A 69 9.94 -17.96 -6.62
CA ARG A 69 9.02 -18.22 -5.52
C ARG A 69 9.35 -19.45 -4.69
N LYS A 70 10.02 -20.47 -5.28
CA LYS A 70 10.55 -21.61 -4.53
C LYS A 70 11.67 -21.23 -3.53
N LYS A 71 12.40 -20.13 -3.82
CA LYS A 71 13.59 -19.71 -3.08
C LYS A 71 13.36 -18.46 -2.22
N SER A 72 12.35 -17.65 -2.54
CA SER A 72 12.14 -16.33 -1.92
C SER A 72 10.68 -15.88 -1.94
N ASN A 73 10.31 -15.09 -0.93
CA ASN A 73 9.04 -14.37 -0.84
C ASN A 73 9.15 -12.92 -1.31
N VAL A 74 10.23 -12.56 -2.02
CA VAL A 74 10.36 -11.22 -2.61
C VAL A 74 9.15 -10.89 -3.49
N PRO A 75 8.54 -9.72 -3.35
CA PRO A 75 7.41 -9.33 -4.18
C PRO A 75 7.76 -9.30 -5.67
N ILE A 76 6.84 -9.80 -6.50
CA ILE A 76 7.01 -9.84 -7.96
C ILE A 76 5.82 -9.13 -8.60
N ILE A 77 6.09 -8.10 -9.41
CA ILE A 77 5.11 -7.53 -10.34
C ILE A 77 5.45 -8.01 -11.75
N VAL A 78 4.51 -8.71 -12.37
CA VAL A 78 4.61 -9.05 -13.78
C VAL A 78 4.27 -7.85 -14.63
N VAL A 79 5.13 -7.51 -15.62
CA VAL A 79 4.96 -6.35 -16.50
C VAL A 79 5.15 -6.83 -17.95
N THR A 80 4.08 -7.13 -18.68
CA THR A 80 4.16 -7.84 -19.95
C THR A 80 3.19 -7.30 -21.00
N SER A 81 3.46 -7.58 -22.27
CA SER A 81 2.54 -7.31 -23.39
C SER A 81 1.42 -8.34 -23.51
N ARG A 82 1.48 -9.46 -22.80
CA ARG A 82 0.36 -10.42 -22.72
C ARG A 82 -0.75 -9.78 -21.88
N ASN A 83 -1.98 -9.82 -22.40
CA ASN A 83 -3.11 -9.07 -21.83
C ASN A 83 -4.38 -9.90 -21.67
N SER A 84 -4.30 -11.23 -21.78
CA SER A 84 -5.46 -12.08 -21.56
C SER A 84 -5.70 -12.30 -20.06
N GLU A 85 -6.96 -12.46 -19.68
CA GLU A 85 -7.34 -12.83 -18.28
C GLU A 85 -6.66 -14.13 -17.83
N ILE A 86 -6.38 -15.03 -18.79
CA ILE A 86 -5.66 -16.28 -18.52
C ILE A 86 -4.20 -16.02 -18.15
N ASP A 87 -3.52 -15.08 -18.83
CA ASP A 87 -2.13 -14.71 -18.50
C ASP A 87 -2.02 -14.08 -17.12
N GLU A 88 -2.96 -13.22 -16.76
CA GLU A 88 -3.05 -12.64 -15.42
C GLU A 88 -3.27 -13.72 -14.38
N LEU A 89 -4.27 -14.58 -14.56
CA LEU A 89 -4.59 -15.68 -13.65
C LEU A 89 -3.39 -16.64 -13.49
N MET A 90 -2.70 -16.98 -14.58
CA MET A 90 -1.52 -17.84 -14.53
C MET A 90 -0.39 -17.19 -13.75
N SER A 91 -0.12 -15.90 -13.97
CA SER A 91 0.92 -15.15 -13.23
C SER A 91 0.65 -15.17 -11.72
N MET A 92 -0.57 -14.89 -11.31
CA MET A 92 -0.96 -14.89 -9.89
C MET A 92 -0.87 -16.30 -9.27
N ASN A 93 -1.32 -17.33 -9.97
CA ASN A 93 -1.23 -18.72 -9.49
C ASN A 93 0.22 -19.22 -9.36
N LEU A 94 1.15 -18.68 -10.14
CA LEU A 94 2.57 -19.01 -10.07
C LEU A 94 3.35 -18.17 -9.05
N GLY A 95 2.67 -17.26 -8.37
CA GLY A 95 3.19 -16.53 -7.23
C GLY A 95 3.58 -15.07 -7.50
N ALA A 96 3.11 -14.48 -8.59
CA ALA A 96 3.17 -13.04 -8.77
C ALA A 96 2.23 -12.34 -7.75
N ASP A 97 2.62 -11.15 -7.29
CA ASP A 97 1.84 -10.36 -6.32
C ASP A 97 0.99 -9.28 -7.01
N ASP A 98 1.32 -8.93 -8.25
CA ASP A 98 0.57 -8.01 -9.09
C ASP A 98 0.90 -8.23 -10.58
N PHE A 99 0.04 -7.70 -11.46
CA PHE A 99 0.14 -7.85 -12.91
C PHE A 99 -0.17 -6.52 -13.61
N VAL A 100 0.67 -6.13 -14.58
CA VAL A 100 0.54 -4.88 -15.34
C VAL A 100 0.76 -5.13 -16.81
N THR A 101 -0.20 -4.76 -17.65
CA THR A 101 -0.10 -4.92 -19.12
C THR A 101 0.60 -3.74 -19.77
N LYS A 102 1.49 -4.02 -20.73
CA LYS A 102 2.08 -3.02 -21.63
C LYS A 102 1.10 -2.69 -22.79
N PRO A 103 0.93 -1.43 -23.22
CA PRO A 103 1.55 -0.22 -22.64
C PRO A 103 0.88 0.21 -21.34
N TYR A 104 1.66 0.61 -20.35
CA TYR A 104 1.17 1.06 -19.04
C TYR A 104 1.47 2.54 -18.78
N ASN A 105 0.68 3.14 -17.92
CA ASN A 105 1.00 4.44 -17.36
C ASN A 105 2.05 4.26 -16.25
N THR A 106 3.19 4.94 -16.38
CA THR A 106 4.31 4.82 -15.43
C THR A 106 3.94 5.25 -14.02
N GLN A 107 2.99 6.20 -13.85
CA GLN A 107 2.50 6.60 -12.52
C GLN A 107 1.65 5.50 -11.87
N ILE A 108 0.91 4.73 -12.67
CA ILE A 108 0.15 3.57 -12.16
C ILE A 108 1.11 2.48 -11.70
N LEU A 109 2.15 2.18 -12.50
CA LEU A 109 3.19 1.22 -12.10
C LEU A 109 3.88 1.65 -10.81
N LEU A 110 4.24 2.93 -10.69
CA LEU A 110 4.84 3.50 -9.48
C LEU A 110 3.94 3.34 -8.24
N ALA A 111 2.64 3.61 -8.40
CA ALA A 111 1.67 3.44 -7.31
C ALA A 111 1.54 1.97 -6.86
N ARG A 112 1.56 1.01 -7.80
CA ARG A 112 1.55 -0.43 -7.52
C ARG A 112 2.82 -0.87 -6.79
N ILE A 113 4.00 -0.47 -7.28
CA ILE A 113 5.29 -0.72 -6.61
C ILE A 113 5.25 -0.20 -5.16
N SER A 114 4.86 1.07 -4.97
CA SER A 114 4.79 1.69 -3.63
C SER A 114 3.81 0.96 -2.71
N SER A 115 2.66 0.55 -3.23
CA SER A 115 1.65 -0.18 -2.47
C SER A 115 2.14 -1.57 -2.06
N LEU A 116 2.80 -2.28 -2.97
CA LEU A 116 3.31 -3.62 -2.71
C LEU A 116 4.49 -3.59 -1.72
N LEU A 117 5.45 -2.69 -1.89
CA LEU A 117 6.56 -2.48 -0.96
C LEU A 117 6.07 -2.13 0.45
N ARG A 118 5.05 -1.28 0.55
CA ARG A 118 4.42 -0.93 1.83
C ARG A 118 3.78 -2.13 2.51
N ARG A 119 3.10 -3.00 1.76
CA ARG A 119 2.47 -4.22 2.33
C ARG A 119 3.50 -5.24 2.80
N THR A 120 4.66 -5.31 2.13
CA THR A 120 5.66 -6.37 2.36
C THR A 120 6.73 -5.96 3.37
N TYR A 121 7.26 -4.74 3.30
CA TYR A 121 8.46 -4.33 4.05
C TYR A 121 8.27 -3.19 5.02
N GLN A 122 7.32 -2.33 4.80
CA GLN A 122 6.81 -1.70 5.97
C GLN A 122 6.15 -2.86 6.69
N ASN A 123 6.93 -3.44 7.62
CA ASN A 123 6.33 -4.25 8.64
C ASN A 123 5.01 -3.56 8.92
N ILE A 124 3.96 -4.30 8.74
CA ILE A 124 2.83 -4.20 9.59
C ILE A 124 3.34 -4.80 10.94
N ASP A 125 4.36 -4.21 11.53
CA ASP A 125 4.27 -3.69 12.87
C ASP A 125 3.07 -2.80 12.75
N LEU A 126 1.94 -3.52 12.78
CA LEU A 126 0.62 -3.02 12.99
C LEU A 126 0.81 -1.55 13.22
N GLU A 127 0.54 -0.66 12.20
CA GLU A 127 0.45 0.72 12.56
C GLU A 127 -0.67 0.76 13.60
N VAL A 128 -0.36 0.21 14.75
CA VAL A 128 -1.09 0.39 15.98
C VAL A 128 -0.68 1.78 16.40
N PHE A 129 -1.41 2.72 15.88
CA PHE A 129 -1.33 4.07 16.38
C PHE A 129 -1.80 4.03 17.82
N GLU A 130 -0.91 4.31 18.73
CA GLU A 130 -1.25 4.44 20.13
C GLU A 130 -1.37 5.92 20.48
N PHE A 131 -2.51 6.28 21.02
CA PHE A 131 -2.80 7.61 21.52
C PHE A 131 -3.50 7.48 22.89
N ASN A 132 -2.72 7.64 23.94
CA ASN A 132 -3.23 7.65 25.33
C ASN A 132 -4.03 6.41 25.73
N GLY A 133 -3.50 5.24 25.40
CA GLY A 133 -4.14 3.97 25.66
C GLY A 133 -5.16 3.54 24.59
N LEU A 134 -5.60 4.45 23.73
CA LEU A 134 -6.36 4.08 22.53
C LEU A 134 -5.40 3.54 21.49
N LYS A 135 -5.55 2.29 21.12
CA LYS A 135 -4.79 1.62 20.05
C LYS A 135 -5.67 1.50 18.82
N TYR A 136 -5.16 1.90 17.68
CA TYR A 136 -5.82 1.74 16.39
C TYR A 136 -4.95 0.96 15.43
N ASN A 137 -5.42 -0.19 14.99
CA ASN A 137 -4.77 -1.02 13.99
C ASN A 137 -5.31 -0.70 12.60
N MET A 138 -4.50 -0.04 11.77
CA MET A 138 -4.90 0.39 10.43
C MET A 138 -5.14 -0.80 9.48
N SER A 139 -4.43 -1.92 9.66
CA SER A 139 -4.54 -3.09 8.76
C SER A 139 -5.81 -3.89 8.99
N THR A 140 -6.22 -4.05 10.26
CA THR A 140 -7.46 -4.74 10.63
C THR A 140 -8.65 -3.80 10.74
N SER A 141 -8.43 -2.48 10.68
CA SER A 141 -9.44 -1.45 10.96
C SER A 141 -10.07 -1.58 12.36
N GLU A 142 -9.33 -2.14 13.31
CA GLU A 142 -9.77 -2.29 14.70
C GLU A 142 -9.22 -1.18 15.58
N MET A 143 -10.02 -0.68 16.50
CA MET A 143 -9.55 0.10 17.63
C MET A 143 -9.76 -0.64 18.94
N GLU A 144 -8.84 -0.44 19.89
CA GLU A 144 -8.81 -1.08 21.20
C GLU A 144 -8.56 -0.04 22.29
N PHE A 145 -9.33 -0.13 23.37
CA PHE A 145 -9.12 0.65 24.60
C PHE A 145 -9.48 -0.21 25.81
N ASN A 146 -8.59 -0.28 26.81
CA ASN A 146 -8.78 -1.09 28.01
C ASN A 146 -9.19 -2.54 27.72
N ASN A 147 -8.58 -3.20 26.73
CA ASN A 147 -8.87 -4.56 26.23
C ASN A 147 -10.24 -4.73 25.53
N ASN A 148 -11.01 -3.66 25.36
CA ASN A 148 -12.21 -3.67 24.55
C ASN A 148 -11.85 -3.34 23.10
N LYS A 149 -12.31 -4.16 22.15
CA LYS A 149 -12.04 -4.01 20.72
C LYS A 149 -13.31 -3.76 19.93
N ILE A 150 -13.21 -2.94 18.91
CA ILE A 150 -14.30 -2.70 17.96
C ILE A 150 -13.74 -2.44 16.56
N GLU A 151 -14.42 -2.99 15.55
CA GLU A 151 -14.06 -2.79 14.15
C GLU A 151 -14.66 -1.49 13.61
N LEU A 152 -13.87 -0.78 12.80
CA LEU A 152 -14.26 0.45 12.13
C LEU A 152 -14.61 0.19 10.67
N THR A 153 -15.60 0.91 10.16
CA THR A 153 -15.82 0.99 8.71
C THR A 153 -14.67 1.74 8.04
N LYS A 154 -14.53 1.58 6.73
CA LYS A 154 -13.47 2.25 5.94
C LYS A 154 -13.44 3.77 6.13
N ASN A 155 -14.61 4.43 6.23
CA ASN A 155 -14.69 5.87 6.44
C ASN A 155 -14.35 6.27 7.88
N GLU A 156 -14.81 5.53 8.87
CA GLU A 156 -14.47 5.74 10.28
C GLU A 156 -12.97 5.56 10.51
N SER A 157 -12.35 4.52 9.90
CA SER A 157 -10.90 4.28 9.92
C SER A 157 -10.11 5.45 9.35
N ARG A 158 -10.51 5.99 8.19
CA ARG A 158 -9.84 7.14 7.56
C ARG A 158 -9.93 8.40 8.41
N ILE A 159 -11.11 8.66 9.00
CA ILE A 159 -11.31 9.79 9.91
C ILE A 159 -10.40 9.64 11.13
N LEU A 160 -10.43 8.47 11.80
CA LEU A 160 -9.63 8.21 12.99
C LEU A 160 -8.14 8.35 12.68
N TYR A 161 -7.66 7.76 11.59
CA TYR A 161 -6.26 7.88 11.15
C TYR A 161 -5.83 9.33 10.94
N THR A 162 -6.68 10.12 10.25
CA THR A 162 -6.39 11.54 10.00
C THR A 162 -6.31 12.33 11.29
N LEU A 163 -7.18 12.05 12.25
CA LEU A 163 -7.18 12.69 13.57
C LEU A 163 -5.96 12.28 14.40
N ILE A 164 -5.59 11.00 14.43
CA ILE A 164 -4.39 10.50 15.14
C ILE A 164 -3.12 11.10 14.55
N LYS A 165 -3.00 11.18 13.23
CA LYS A 165 -1.85 11.81 12.57
C LYS A 165 -1.68 13.29 12.93
N ASN A 166 -2.79 13.96 13.19
CA ASN A 166 -2.85 15.36 13.62
C ASN A 166 -3.22 15.50 15.12
N LYS A 167 -2.81 14.53 15.95
CA LYS A 167 -3.13 14.50 17.38
C LYS A 167 -2.87 15.87 18.04
N GLU A 168 -3.77 16.26 18.95
CA GLU A 168 -3.74 17.53 19.66
C GLU A 168 -3.90 18.79 18.78
N LYS A 169 -4.14 18.62 17.48
CA LYS A 169 -4.44 19.72 16.57
C LYS A 169 -5.87 19.62 16.07
N ILE A 170 -6.48 20.76 15.80
CA ILE A 170 -7.80 20.81 15.19
C ILE A 170 -7.65 20.46 13.71
N VAL A 171 -8.36 19.41 13.28
CA VAL A 171 -8.47 19.03 11.87
C VAL A 171 -9.76 19.62 11.32
N SER A 172 -9.66 20.42 10.27
CA SER A 172 -10.81 21.07 9.69
C SER A 172 -11.76 20.07 8.99
N ARG A 173 -13.04 20.44 8.88
CA ARG A 173 -14.03 19.62 8.15
C ARG A 173 -13.58 19.34 6.71
N ASN A 174 -13.03 20.35 6.04
CA ASN A 174 -12.53 20.21 4.66
C ASN A 174 -11.36 19.21 4.55
N GLU A 175 -10.46 19.19 5.53
CA GLU A 175 -9.37 18.21 5.59
C GLU A 175 -9.89 16.80 5.78
N LEU A 176 -10.84 16.60 6.68
CA LEU A 176 -11.47 15.28 6.88
C LEU A 176 -12.25 14.83 5.66
N MET A 177 -13.01 15.71 5.02
CA MET A 177 -13.69 15.39 3.76
C MET A 177 -12.69 14.99 2.67
N LYS A 178 -11.58 15.73 2.50
CA LYS A 178 -10.51 15.36 1.56
C LYS A 178 -9.92 13.99 1.86
N SER A 179 -9.77 13.61 3.12
CA SER A 179 -9.26 12.29 3.51
C SER A 179 -10.23 11.15 3.16
N LEU A 180 -11.52 11.44 3.05
CA LEU A 180 -12.54 10.49 2.63
C LEU A 180 -12.64 10.35 1.10
N TRP A 181 -12.17 11.37 0.34
CA TRP A 181 -12.18 11.34 -1.11
C TRP A 181 -11.09 10.39 -1.62
N GLN A 182 -11.50 9.23 -2.11
CA GLN A 182 -10.74 8.38 -3.02
C GLN A 182 -11.75 7.77 -4.00
N ASN A 183 -11.47 7.88 -5.30
CA ASN A 183 -12.26 7.31 -6.40
C ASN A 183 -13.64 7.94 -6.62
N ASP A 184 -13.69 9.23 -7.02
CA ASP A 184 -14.86 9.93 -7.61
C ASP A 184 -16.19 9.91 -6.80
N GLU A 185 -16.20 9.42 -5.57
CA GLU A 185 -17.36 9.54 -4.70
C GLU A 185 -17.34 10.91 -3.99
N PHE A 186 -18.28 11.76 -4.37
CA PHE A 186 -18.49 13.04 -3.72
C PHE A 186 -18.96 12.82 -2.26
N VAL A 187 -18.10 13.11 -1.31
CA VAL A 187 -18.43 13.06 0.12
C VAL A 187 -18.94 14.44 0.55
N ASP A 188 -20.20 14.53 0.90
CA ASP A 188 -20.82 15.74 1.41
C ASP A 188 -20.58 15.91 2.93
N ASP A 189 -20.95 17.10 3.44
CA ASP A 189 -20.80 17.47 4.84
C ASP A 189 -21.70 16.61 5.77
N ASN A 190 -22.81 16.09 5.27
CA ASN A 190 -23.71 15.19 6.01
C ASN A 190 -23.05 13.82 6.19
N THR A 191 -22.40 13.28 5.17
CA THR A 191 -21.66 12.03 5.22
C THR A 191 -20.54 12.11 6.27
N LEU A 192 -19.77 13.21 6.31
CA LEU A 192 -18.76 13.42 7.37
C LEU A 192 -19.41 13.41 8.76
N THR A 193 -20.48 14.17 8.94
CA THR A 193 -21.17 14.28 10.25
C THR A 193 -21.69 12.93 10.73
N VAL A 194 -22.28 12.13 9.86
CA VAL A 194 -22.75 10.78 10.18
C VAL A 194 -21.60 9.87 10.62
N ASN A 195 -20.49 9.87 9.90
CA ASN A 195 -19.33 9.03 10.24
C ASN A 195 -18.64 9.49 11.53
N ILE A 196 -18.54 10.78 11.79
CA ILE A 196 -18.04 11.31 13.07
C ILE A 196 -18.91 10.85 14.25
N ASN A 197 -20.23 10.90 14.10
CA ASN A 197 -21.14 10.46 15.17
C ASN A 197 -21.06 8.95 15.41
N ARG A 198 -20.92 8.16 14.34
CA ARG A 198 -20.70 6.71 14.46
C ARG A 198 -19.37 6.39 15.14
N LEU A 199 -18.29 7.06 14.73
CA LEU A 199 -16.98 6.90 15.36
C LEU A 199 -17.00 7.27 16.84
N ARG A 200 -17.69 8.37 17.21
CA ARG A 200 -17.85 8.77 18.61
C ARG A 200 -18.59 7.70 19.42
N LYS A 201 -19.69 7.16 18.88
CA LYS A 201 -20.43 6.08 19.54
C LYS A 201 -19.56 4.84 19.77
N LYS A 202 -18.73 4.45 18.78
CA LYS A 202 -17.80 3.33 18.92
C LYS A 202 -16.70 3.60 19.95
N LEU A 203 -16.20 4.83 20.05
CA LEU A 203 -15.28 5.24 21.11
C LEU A 203 -15.94 5.13 22.50
N GLU A 204 -17.20 5.55 22.64
CA GLU A 204 -18.00 5.38 23.87
C GLU A 204 -18.17 3.90 24.25
N GLU A 205 -18.48 3.03 23.27
CA GLU A 205 -18.67 1.59 23.46
C GLU A 205 -17.42 0.89 24.03
N ILE A 206 -16.23 1.35 23.70
CA ILE A 206 -14.98 0.78 24.24
C ILE A 206 -14.45 1.52 25.48
N GLY A 207 -15.17 2.57 25.94
CA GLY A 207 -14.81 3.34 27.14
C GLY A 207 -13.93 4.55 26.89
N ALA A 208 -13.76 4.99 25.64
CA ALA A 208 -12.97 6.15 25.22
C ALA A 208 -13.86 7.36 24.86
N SER A 209 -14.85 7.69 25.70
CA SER A 209 -15.95 8.63 25.41
C SER A 209 -15.51 10.03 25.01
N ASP A 210 -14.47 10.58 25.66
CA ASP A 210 -14.11 11.99 25.53
C ASP A 210 -12.95 12.26 24.58
N TYR A 211 -12.49 11.24 23.86
CA TYR A 211 -11.35 11.36 22.95
C TYR A 211 -11.63 12.24 21.73
N LEU A 212 -12.83 12.19 21.17
CA LEU A 212 -13.20 12.92 19.95
C LEU A 212 -14.09 14.12 20.24
N GLN A 213 -13.53 15.32 20.20
CA GLN A 213 -14.26 16.57 20.47
C GLN A 213 -14.52 17.37 19.21
N THR A 214 -15.65 18.10 19.24
CA THR A 214 -16.00 19.11 18.22
C THR A 214 -15.54 20.49 18.67
N LYS A 215 -14.76 21.18 17.84
CA LYS A 215 -14.46 22.60 17.99
C LYS A 215 -15.36 23.39 17.04
N ARG A 216 -16.41 23.99 17.60
CA ARG A 216 -17.44 24.68 16.80
C ARG A 216 -16.83 25.70 15.82
N GLY A 217 -17.24 25.63 14.56
CA GLY A 217 -16.77 26.48 13.48
C GLY A 217 -15.34 26.19 12.98
N GLN A 218 -14.60 25.25 13.58
CA GLN A 218 -13.23 24.94 13.22
C GLN A 218 -13.05 23.51 12.70
N GLY A 219 -13.62 22.50 13.38
CA GLY A 219 -13.47 21.11 13.01
C GLY A 219 -13.53 20.15 14.18
N TYR A 220 -12.67 19.14 14.15
CA TYR A 220 -12.61 18.08 15.15
C TYR A 220 -11.18 17.90 15.67
N ILE A 221 -11.05 17.42 16.89
CA ILE A 221 -9.77 17.18 17.54
C ILE A 221 -9.83 15.88 18.33
N LEU A 222 -8.75 15.12 18.29
CA LEU A 222 -8.51 14.01 19.21
C LEU A 222 -7.71 14.51 20.41
N ILE A 223 -8.28 14.41 21.61
CA ILE A 223 -7.66 14.88 22.84
C ILE A 223 -7.60 13.79 23.90
N TRP A 224 -6.88 14.10 25.00
CA TRP A 224 -6.89 13.29 26.20
C TRP A 224 -8.25 13.35 26.91
N ALA A 225 -8.76 12.20 27.33
CA ALA A 225 -9.66 12.17 28.47
C ALA A 225 -8.81 12.10 29.75
N PHE A 226 -8.93 13.07 30.59
CA PHE A 226 -8.37 13.07 31.94
C PHE A 226 -9.18 12.17 32.86
#